data_bed1a39c264165c9a607828a02f37d09
#
_entry.id   bed1a39c264165c9a607828a02f37d09
#
_cell.length_a   1.000
_cell.length_b   1.000
_cell.length_c   1.000
_cell.angle_alpha   90.00
_cell.angle_beta   90.00
_cell.angle_gamma   90.00
#
_symmetry.space_group_name_H-M   'P 1'
#
loop_
_entity.id
_entity.type
_entity.pdbx_description
1 polymer ?
#
loop_
_entity_poly.entity_id
_entity_poly.type
_entity_poly.pdbx_seq_one_letter_code
_entity_poly.pdbx_strand_id
1 'polypeptide(L)'
;MTTPADLTLSQAASLTSGSDAWHLQGVEGTDIQAHMITDGPHGLRAMIDDGNMDLSHSHPATCFPPAVGLSSTWNEDLTREVGAAIGEEAIDQSVAVILGPGLNIKRHPYGGRNF
;
A
#
# COMPACT_ATOMS: atom_id res chain seq x y z
N MET A 1 0.76 13.12 -21.50
CA MET A 1 1.24 12.13 -20.50
C MET A 1 2.75 12.29 -20.41
N THR A 2 3.24 12.63 -19.22
CA THR A 2 4.67 12.85 -18.97
C THR A 2 5.43 11.52 -19.08
N THR A 3 6.54 11.53 -19.80
CA THR A 3 7.43 10.37 -19.92
C THR A 3 8.71 10.62 -19.10
N PRO A 4 9.48 9.59 -18.76
CA PRO A 4 10.77 9.78 -18.07
C PRO A 4 11.73 10.75 -18.78
N ALA A 5 11.62 10.85 -20.12
CA ALA A 5 12.47 11.75 -20.90
C ALA A 5 12.07 13.24 -20.79
N ASP A 6 10.87 13.53 -20.31
CA ASP A 6 10.36 14.90 -20.13
C ASP A 6 10.78 15.48 -18.77
N LEU A 7 11.34 14.66 -17.87
CA LEU A 7 11.73 15.06 -16.53
C LEU A 7 13.19 15.53 -16.51
N THR A 8 13.44 16.57 -15.73
CA THR A 8 14.81 16.92 -15.35
C THR A 8 15.40 15.85 -14.41
N LEU A 9 16.71 15.77 -14.33
CA LEU A 9 17.38 14.84 -13.41
C LEU A 9 16.93 15.05 -11.96
N SER A 10 16.72 16.28 -11.53
CA SER A 10 16.23 16.59 -10.17
C SER A 10 14.82 16.08 -9.94
N GLN A 11 13.92 16.27 -10.92
CA GLN A 11 12.55 15.74 -10.84
C GLN A 11 12.53 14.22 -10.82
N ALA A 12 13.30 13.57 -11.70
CA ALA A 12 13.41 12.12 -11.71
C ALA A 12 13.99 11.57 -10.40
N ALA A 13 14.98 12.24 -9.82
CA ALA A 13 15.55 11.87 -8.53
C ALA A 13 14.53 12.06 -7.38
N SER A 14 13.71 13.09 -7.39
CA SER A 14 12.69 13.30 -6.35
C SER A 14 11.64 12.19 -6.31
N LEU A 15 11.30 11.60 -7.45
CA LEU A 15 10.36 10.48 -7.54
C LEU A 15 10.85 9.19 -6.88
N THR A 16 12.14 9.10 -6.53
CA THR A 16 12.67 7.92 -5.81
C THR A 16 12.45 7.97 -4.30
N SER A 17 11.88 9.06 -3.79
CA SER A 17 11.56 9.22 -2.38
C SER A 17 10.10 9.65 -2.20
N GLY A 18 9.56 9.45 -0.99
CA GLY A 18 8.25 10.00 -0.63
C GLY A 18 8.30 11.50 -0.38
N SER A 19 7.16 12.19 -0.47
CA SER A 19 6.99 13.54 0.05
C SER A 19 6.87 13.55 1.57
N ASP A 20 6.32 12.48 2.12
CA ASP A 20 6.24 12.18 3.54
C ASP A 20 6.23 10.65 3.77
N ALA A 21 5.80 10.21 4.95
CA ALA A 21 5.78 8.78 5.33
C ALA A 21 4.75 7.97 4.52
N TRP A 22 3.73 8.62 3.94
CA TRP A 22 2.58 7.96 3.34
C TRP A 22 2.28 8.39 1.91
N HIS A 23 3.03 9.34 1.36
CA HIS A 23 2.79 9.85 0.02
C HIS A 23 4.03 9.75 -0.87
N LEU A 24 3.79 9.33 -2.10
CA LEU A 24 4.75 9.46 -3.19
C LEU A 24 4.80 10.91 -3.68
N GLN A 25 5.95 11.32 -4.20
CA GLN A 25 6.12 12.65 -4.76
C GLN A 25 5.27 12.85 -6.03
N GLY A 26 4.66 14.03 -6.13
CA GLY A 26 4.22 14.56 -7.42
C GLY A 26 5.31 15.44 -8.04
N VAL A 27 5.15 15.80 -9.31
CA VAL A 27 6.06 16.69 -10.03
C VAL A 27 5.29 17.87 -10.58
N GLU A 28 5.56 19.06 -10.04
CA GLU A 28 4.89 20.29 -10.43
C GLU A 28 5.07 20.57 -11.93
N GLY A 29 4.01 21.01 -12.58
CA GLY A 29 4.00 21.29 -14.03
C GLY A 29 3.86 20.05 -14.92
N THR A 30 3.63 18.87 -14.33
CA THR A 30 3.41 17.63 -15.06
C THR A 30 2.08 16.98 -14.67
N ASP A 31 1.74 15.86 -15.30
CA ASP A 31 0.59 15.02 -14.95
C ASP A 31 0.92 13.99 -13.86
N ILE A 32 2.13 14.03 -13.28
CA ILE A 32 2.55 13.16 -12.17
C ILE A 32 2.09 13.76 -10.85
N GLN A 33 1.07 13.18 -10.27
CA GLN A 33 0.50 13.62 -8.99
C GLN A 33 1.10 12.85 -7.81
N ALA A 34 1.03 13.46 -6.64
CA ALA A 34 1.30 12.74 -5.39
C ALA A 34 0.21 11.68 -5.14
N HIS A 35 0.62 10.52 -4.68
CA HIS A 35 -0.29 9.41 -4.40
C HIS A 35 -0.03 8.84 -3.02
N MET A 36 -1.11 8.52 -2.31
CA MET A 36 -1.03 7.85 -1.02
C MET A 36 -0.64 6.39 -1.20
N ILE A 37 0.33 5.95 -0.40
CA ILE A 37 0.69 4.54 -0.23
C ILE A 37 0.46 4.15 1.23
N THR A 38 0.09 2.91 1.48
CA THR A 38 -0.18 2.46 2.85
C THR A 38 0.11 0.99 3.05
N ASP A 39 0.27 0.61 4.30
CA ASP A 39 0.28 -0.79 4.71
C ASP A 39 -1.11 -1.41 4.51
N GLY A 40 -1.17 -2.73 4.50
CA GLY A 40 -2.44 -3.43 4.52
C GLY A 40 -2.50 -4.74 3.73
N PRO A 41 -1.56 -5.68 3.93
CA PRO A 41 -1.58 -6.96 3.21
C PRO A 41 -2.79 -7.84 3.59
N HIS A 42 -3.43 -7.57 4.74
CA HIS A 42 -4.59 -8.30 5.26
C HIS A 42 -5.78 -7.38 5.56
N GLY A 43 -5.77 -6.18 5.04
CA GLY A 43 -6.75 -5.13 5.22
C GLY A 43 -6.08 -3.76 5.20
N LEU A 44 -6.75 -2.80 4.62
CA LEU A 44 -6.23 -1.46 4.42
C LEU A 44 -5.89 -0.79 5.76
N ARG A 45 -4.74 -0.13 5.83
CA ARG A 45 -4.34 0.66 6.99
C ARG A 45 -3.98 2.08 6.55
N ALA A 46 -4.98 2.84 6.13
CA ALA A 46 -4.79 4.25 5.82
C ALA A 46 -4.74 5.07 7.12
N MET A 47 -3.66 5.81 7.30
CA MET A 47 -3.45 6.64 8.48
C MET A 47 -4.34 7.87 8.42
N ILE A 48 -4.85 8.29 9.59
CA ILE A 48 -5.54 9.57 9.72
C ILE A 48 -4.47 10.66 9.79
N ASP A 49 -4.49 11.59 8.82
CA ASP A 49 -3.60 12.74 8.84
C ASP A 49 -4.14 13.78 9.84
N ASP A 50 -3.76 13.64 11.10
CA ASP A 50 -4.04 14.59 12.18
C ASP A 50 -2.81 15.45 12.54
N GLY A 51 -1.77 15.40 11.72
CA GLY A 51 -0.49 16.09 11.96
C GLY A 51 0.40 15.42 13.01
N ASN A 52 -0.03 14.29 13.58
CA ASN A 52 0.77 13.44 14.46
C ASN A 52 1.29 12.23 13.71
N MET A 53 2.55 11.89 13.90
CA MET A 53 3.10 10.62 13.41
C MET A 53 2.71 9.43 14.32
N ASP A 54 1.50 9.47 14.87
CA ASP A 54 0.99 8.38 15.70
C ASP A 54 0.46 7.25 14.81
N LEU A 55 1.20 6.18 14.75
CA LEU A 55 0.86 4.98 13.99
C LEU A 55 -0.34 4.20 14.59
N SER A 56 -0.92 4.65 15.68
CA SER A 56 -2.06 3.99 16.34
C SER A 56 -3.42 4.41 15.75
N HIS A 57 -3.49 5.53 15.03
CA HIS A 57 -4.72 6.06 14.47
C HIS A 57 -4.81 5.82 12.96
N SER A 58 -5.67 4.90 12.56
CA SER A 58 -6.00 4.63 11.15
C SER A 58 -7.50 4.69 10.92
N HIS A 59 -7.89 4.93 9.68
CA HIS A 59 -9.29 4.78 9.28
C HIS A 59 -9.77 3.34 9.51
N PRO A 60 -11.02 3.14 9.94
CA PRO A 60 -11.60 1.81 10.02
C PRO A 60 -11.56 1.11 8.65
N ALA A 61 -11.18 -0.16 8.66
CA ALA A 61 -11.16 -1.01 7.47
C ALA A 61 -11.44 -2.46 7.85
N THR A 62 -11.75 -3.29 6.86
CA THR A 62 -12.00 -4.70 7.08
C THR A 62 -10.70 -5.43 7.41
N CYS A 63 -10.72 -6.22 8.49
CA CYS A 63 -9.62 -7.12 8.83
C CYS A 63 -9.85 -8.47 8.15
N PHE A 64 -9.14 -8.71 7.06
CA PHE A 64 -9.19 -9.98 6.34
C PHE A 64 -8.28 -11.04 6.99
N PRO A 65 -8.50 -12.34 6.70
CA PRO A 65 -7.63 -13.39 7.19
C PRO A 65 -6.18 -13.19 6.75
N PRO A 66 -5.18 -13.58 7.57
CA PRO A 66 -3.78 -13.50 7.19
C PRO A 66 -3.47 -14.43 6.00
N ALA A 67 -2.36 -14.16 5.30
CA ALA A 67 -1.97 -14.91 4.11
C ALA A 67 -1.89 -16.43 4.34
N VAL A 68 -1.47 -16.86 5.53
CA VAL A 68 -1.42 -18.28 5.90
C VAL A 68 -2.83 -18.90 5.95
N GLY A 69 -3.82 -18.16 6.42
CA GLY A 69 -5.21 -18.62 6.42
C GLY A 69 -5.78 -18.71 5.00
N LEU A 70 -5.60 -17.67 4.19
CA LEU A 70 -6.05 -17.66 2.79
C LEU A 70 -5.37 -18.77 1.97
N SER A 71 -4.06 -18.94 2.09
CA SER A 71 -3.32 -19.96 1.34
C SER A 71 -3.74 -21.38 1.72
N SER A 72 -4.12 -21.61 2.98
CA SER A 72 -4.60 -22.90 3.45
C SER A 72 -5.94 -23.32 2.84
N THR A 73 -6.69 -22.40 2.26
CA THR A 73 -7.94 -22.72 1.57
C THR A 73 -7.74 -23.39 0.23
N TRP A 74 -6.56 -23.21 -0.41
CA TRP A 74 -6.30 -23.61 -1.80
C TRP A 74 -7.35 -23.10 -2.81
N ASN A 75 -8.01 -21.99 -2.48
CA ASN A 75 -9.06 -21.39 -3.27
C ASN A 75 -8.60 -20.04 -3.86
N GLU A 76 -8.23 -20.05 -5.14
CA GLU A 76 -7.75 -18.85 -5.84
C GLU A 76 -8.88 -17.84 -6.04
N ASP A 77 -10.12 -18.27 -6.23
CA ASP A 77 -11.26 -17.36 -6.43
C ASP A 77 -11.55 -16.58 -5.14
N LEU A 78 -11.54 -17.26 -3.98
CA LEU A 78 -11.66 -16.59 -2.69
C LEU A 78 -10.54 -15.55 -2.47
N THR A 79 -9.31 -15.91 -2.84
CA THR A 79 -8.16 -14.97 -2.72
C THR A 79 -8.35 -13.76 -3.62
N ARG A 80 -8.90 -13.95 -4.82
CA ARG A 80 -9.23 -12.86 -5.75
C ARG A 80 -10.35 -11.97 -5.19
N GLU A 81 -11.39 -12.54 -4.60
CA GLU A 81 -12.48 -11.80 -3.96
C GLU A 81 -11.96 -10.92 -2.80
N VAL A 82 -11.09 -11.47 -1.95
CA VAL A 82 -10.45 -10.69 -0.87
C VAL A 82 -9.62 -9.55 -1.44
N GLY A 83 -8.82 -9.81 -2.47
CA GLY A 83 -8.04 -8.77 -3.13
C GLY A 83 -8.90 -7.67 -3.75
N ALA A 84 -10.03 -8.03 -4.35
CA ALA A 84 -11.00 -7.08 -4.90
C ALA A 84 -11.63 -6.21 -3.80
N ALA A 85 -12.05 -6.81 -2.69
CA ALA A 85 -12.63 -6.09 -1.56
C ALA A 85 -11.63 -5.10 -0.93
N ILE A 86 -10.36 -5.49 -0.77
CA ILE A 86 -9.30 -4.58 -0.32
C ILE A 86 -9.12 -3.43 -1.33
N GLY A 87 -9.18 -3.72 -2.63
CA GLY A 87 -9.07 -2.71 -3.68
C GLY A 87 -10.23 -1.71 -3.65
N GLU A 88 -11.45 -2.14 -3.38
CA GLU A 88 -12.61 -1.26 -3.23
C GLU A 88 -12.45 -0.33 -2.03
N GLU A 89 -12.02 -0.83 -0.87
CA GLU A 89 -11.70 0.00 0.30
C GLU A 89 -10.58 1.01 0.01
N ALA A 90 -9.55 0.61 -0.77
CA ALA A 90 -8.47 1.50 -1.16
C ALA A 90 -8.96 2.66 -2.04
N ILE A 91 -9.88 2.39 -2.97
CA ILE A 91 -10.50 3.43 -3.80
C ILE A 91 -11.31 4.39 -2.94
N ASP A 92 -12.13 3.87 -2.02
CA ASP A 92 -12.95 4.67 -1.10
C ASP A 92 -12.10 5.61 -0.23
N GLN A 93 -10.94 5.14 0.22
CA GLN A 93 -10.01 5.92 1.04
C GLN A 93 -8.93 6.67 0.22
N SER A 94 -9.05 6.73 -1.10
CA SER A 94 -8.11 7.43 -2.00
C SER A 94 -6.66 6.93 -1.90
N VAL A 95 -6.46 5.66 -1.57
CA VAL A 95 -5.16 5.00 -1.53
C VAL A 95 -4.83 4.43 -2.91
N ALA A 96 -3.70 4.83 -3.47
CA ALA A 96 -3.28 4.39 -4.81
C ALA A 96 -2.42 3.12 -4.78
N VAL A 97 -1.67 2.90 -3.70
CA VAL A 97 -0.79 1.73 -3.56
C VAL A 97 -0.92 1.12 -2.18
N ILE A 98 -1.18 -0.18 -2.15
CA ILE A 98 -1.16 -0.97 -0.91
C ILE A 98 0.12 -1.81 -0.90
N LEU A 99 0.85 -1.77 0.22
CA LEU A 99 2.04 -2.59 0.44
C LEU A 99 1.64 -4.01 0.83
N GLY A 100 1.30 -4.80 -0.14
CA GLY A 100 0.80 -6.18 -0.04
C GLY A 100 0.65 -6.83 -1.41
N PRO A 101 0.32 -8.14 -1.45
CA PRO A 101 0.35 -9.09 -0.34
C PRO A 101 1.76 -9.47 0.12
N GLY A 102 1.88 -10.05 1.32
CA GLY A 102 3.14 -10.64 1.78
C GLY A 102 3.39 -11.98 1.08
N LEU A 103 4.46 -12.07 0.29
CA LEU A 103 4.77 -13.25 -0.54
C LEU A 103 5.91 -14.10 0.01
N ASN A 104 6.46 -13.77 1.16
CA ASN A 104 7.61 -14.46 1.72
C ASN A 104 7.25 -15.84 2.25
N ILE A 105 8.08 -16.83 1.90
CA ILE A 105 7.97 -18.17 2.47
C ILE A 105 8.44 -18.12 3.93
N LYS A 106 7.60 -18.60 4.84
CA LYS A 106 7.91 -18.72 6.26
C LYS A 106 8.77 -19.95 6.52
N ARG A 107 10.09 -19.78 6.52
CA ARG A 107 11.05 -20.90 6.68
C ARG A 107 11.45 -21.17 8.13
N HIS A 108 11.44 -20.14 8.96
CA HIS A 108 11.91 -20.23 10.34
C HIS A 108 10.95 -19.50 11.28
N PRO A 109 10.58 -20.09 12.43
CA PRO A 109 9.62 -19.50 13.35
C PRO A 109 10.09 -18.16 13.95
N TYR A 110 11.39 -17.89 13.97
CA TYR A 110 11.96 -16.64 14.46
C TYR A 110 12.01 -15.53 13.39
N GLY A 111 11.50 -15.79 12.20
CA GLY A 111 11.37 -14.76 11.18
C GLY A 111 10.46 -13.61 11.66
N GLY A 112 10.90 -12.38 11.51
CA GLY A 112 10.04 -11.23 11.77
C GLY A 112 8.82 -11.24 10.84
N ARG A 113 7.63 -11.01 11.35
CA ARG A 113 6.36 -11.07 10.59
C ARG A 113 5.89 -12.49 10.21
N ASN A 114 6.20 -13.47 11.04
CA ASN A 114 5.64 -14.84 10.93
C ASN A 114 4.26 -14.91 11.59
N PHE A 115 3.29 -14.23 11.03
CA PHE A 115 1.91 -14.18 11.50
C PHE A 115 0.94 -14.60 10.41
#